data_07aaf96d25ad44e1776ac7cb331dabf9
#
_entry.id   07aaf96d25ad44e1776ac7cb331dabf9
#
_cell.length_a   1.000
_cell.length_b   1.000
_cell.length_c   1.000
_cell.angle_alpha   90.00
_cell.angle_beta   90.00
_cell.angle_gamma   90.00
#
_symmetry.space_group_name_H-M   'P 1'
#
loop_
_entity.id
_entity.type
_entity.pdbx_description
1 polymer ?
#
loop_
_entity_poly.entity_id
_entity_poly.type
_entity_poly.pdbx_seq_one_letter_code
_entity_poly.pdbx_strand_id
1 'polypeptide(L)'
;MELGLKKDEVKIVPYNAQWKSEFERVKKLMLHVLNVNESQIEHIGSTAIKGMKAKPIIDILLGVENLQCIDRILEKALYSIGFYRLRVERENEVVFAKFADEGFETKTHFIHAVKFNGKIKKNLIFFR
;
A
#
# COMPACT_ATOMS: atom_id res chain seq x y z
N MET A 1 11.09 9.63 -11.07
CA MET A 1 10.15 9.67 -9.95
C MET A 1 10.87 9.28 -8.68
N GLU A 2 10.78 10.09 -7.67
CA GLU A 2 11.41 9.79 -6.39
C GLU A 2 10.31 9.58 -5.35
N LEU A 3 10.30 8.41 -4.70
CA LEU A 3 9.37 8.07 -3.64
C LEU A 3 10.08 7.97 -2.32
N GLY A 4 9.36 8.25 -1.26
CA GLY A 4 9.78 7.93 0.08
C GLY A 4 9.79 9.10 1.04
N LEU A 5 9.43 8.79 2.27
CA LEU A 5 9.51 9.70 3.39
C LEU A 5 10.13 8.98 4.57
N LYS A 6 11.01 9.69 5.26
CA LYS A 6 11.53 9.27 6.55
C LYS A 6 10.50 9.57 7.63
N LYS A 7 10.62 8.89 8.75
CA LYS A 7 9.84 9.21 9.94
C LYS A 7 10.07 10.69 10.27
N ASP A 8 9.00 11.39 10.58
CA ASP A 8 9.02 12.83 10.93
C ASP A 8 9.35 13.77 9.77
N GLU A 9 9.59 13.28 8.57
CA GLU A 9 9.77 14.11 7.40
C GLU A 9 8.42 14.55 6.85
N VAL A 10 8.27 15.84 6.55
CA VAL A 10 7.08 16.41 5.93
C VAL A 10 7.47 16.92 4.56
N LYS A 11 6.90 16.32 3.51
CA LYS A 11 7.21 16.67 2.14
C LYS A 11 5.97 16.51 1.29
N ILE A 12 5.59 17.57 0.61
CA ILE A 12 4.49 17.57 -0.36
C ILE A 12 5.08 17.92 -1.71
N VAL A 13 4.84 17.08 -2.70
CA VAL A 13 5.37 17.27 -4.05
C VAL A 13 4.24 17.39 -5.06
N PRO A 14 4.50 18.03 -6.21
CA PRO A 14 3.49 18.10 -7.28
C PRO A 14 3.09 16.71 -7.77
N TYR A 15 1.89 16.60 -8.31
CA TYR A 15 1.41 15.37 -8.90
C TYR A 15 2.40 14.81 -9.91
N ASN A 16 2.59 13.49 -9.88
CA ASN A 16 3.45 12.79 -10.82
C ASN A 16 2.66 11.64 -11.43
N ALA A 17 2.52 11.66 -12.77
CA ALA A 17 1.77 10.62 -13.47
C ALA A 17 2.39 9.21 -13.30
N GLN A 18 3.67 9.13 -12.96
CA GLN A 18 4.34 7.86 -12.72
C GLN A 18 3.85 7.15 -11.44
N TRP A 19 3.16 7.85 -10.56
CA TRP A 19 2.57 7.20 -9.37
C TRP A 19 1.57 6.13 -9.77
N LYS A 20 0.76 6.40 -10.79
CA LYS A 20 -0.18 5.40 -11.32
C LYS A 20 0.57 4.19 -11.90
N SER A 21 1.61 4.44 -12.66
CA SER A 21 2.42 3.37 -13.26
C SER A 21 3.09 2.52 -12.18
N GLU A 22 3.59 3.16 -11.12
CA GLU A 22 4.20 2.46 -10.00
C GLU A 22 3.18 1.60 -9.26
N PHE A 23 1.98 2.12 -9.01
CA PHE A 23 0.91 1.33 -8.43
C PHE A 23 0.59 0.10 -9.29
N GLU A 24 0.44 0.30 -10.61
CA GLU A 24 0.13 -0.80 -11.53
C GLU A 24 1.23 -1.87 -11.52
N ARG A 25 2.49 -1.46 -11.43
CA ARG A 25 3.63 -2.37 -11.33
C ARG A 25 3.53 -3.22 -10.06
N VAL A 26 3.27 -2.59 -8.93
CA VAL A 26 3.16 -3.29 -7.63
C VAL A 26 1.92 -4.19 -7.63
N LYS A 27 0.81 -3.72 -8.18
CA LYS A 27 -0.41 -4.53 -8.29
C LYS A 27 -0.16 -5.83 -9.04
N LYS A 28 0.58 -5.78 -10.15
CA LYS A 28 0.93 -6.99 -10.89
C LYS A 28 1.76 -7.96 -10.06
N LEU A 29 2.72 -7.43 -9.29
CA LEU A 29 3.50 -8.27 -8.38
C LEU A 29 2.62 -8.91 -7.31
N MET A 30 1.70 -8.16 -6.75
CA MET A 30 0.77 -8.67 -5.74
C MET A 30 -0.11 -9.78 -6.32
N LEU A 31 -0.65 -9.58 -7.52
CA LEU A 31 -1.47 -10.59 -8.18
C LEU A 31 -0.70 -11.87 -8.49
N HIS A 32 0.61 -11.75 -8.70
CA HIS A 32 1.46 -12.91 -8.96
C HIS A 32 1.71 -13.74 -7.69
N VAL A 33 1.84 -13.11 -6.54
CA VAL A 33 2.22 -13.79 -5.29
C VAL A 33 1.04 -14.07 -4.36
N LEU A 34 -0.09 -13.39 -4.55
CA LEU A 34 -1.28 -13.55 -3.70
C LEU A 34 -2.39 -14.24 -4.47
N ASN A 35 -3.23 -14.97 -3.76
CA ASN A 35 -4.43 -15.58 -4.35
C ASN A 35 -5.61 -14.62 -4.18
N VAL A 36 -5.60 -13.54 -4.95
CA VAL A 36 -6.62 -12.50 -4.92
C VAL A 36 -7.00 -12.06 -6.32
N ASN A 37 -8.16 -11.43 -6.45
CA ASN A 37 -8.63 -10.86 -7.71
C ASN A 37 -8.16 -9.40 -7.83
N GLU A 38 -8.13 -8.90 -9.05
CA GLU A 38 -7.82 -7.51 -9.34
C GLU A 38 -8.70 -6.55 -8.53
N SER A 39 -9.97 -6.88 -8.36
CA SER A 39 -10.93 -6.05 -7.64
C SER A 39 -10.62 -5.90 -6.15
N GLN A 40 -9.71 -6.72 -5.62
CA GLN A 40 -9.31 -6.66 -4.21
C GLN A 40 -8.12 -5.72 -3.98
N ILE A 41 -7.59 -5.10 -5.03
CA ILE A 41 -6.42 -4.21 -4.94
C ILE A 41 -6.78 -2.85 -5.54
N GLU A 42 -6.64 -1.78 -4.77
CA GLU A 42 -6.94 -0.42 -5.22
C GLU A 42 -5.84 0.55 -4.83
N HIS A 43 -5.61 1.52 -5.70
CA HIS A 43 -4.74 2.67 -5.40
C HIS A 43 -5.58 3.68 -4.62
N ILE A 44 -5.16 4.02 -3.41
CA ILE A 44 -5.87 4.94 -2.53
C ILE A 44 -4.96 6.10 -2.11
N GLY A 45 -5.54 7.02 -1.35
CA GLY A 45 -4.79 8.18 -0.86
C GLY A 45 -4.55 9.23 -1.92
N SER A 46 -3.77 10.24 -1.57
CA SER A 46 -3.58 11.44 -2.39
C SER A 46 -2.88 11.16 -3.72
N THR A 47 -1.94 10.20 -3.76
CA THR A 47 -1.24 9.88 -5.01
C THR A 47 -2.14 9.19 -6.03
N ALA A 48 -3.32 8.72 -5.61
CA ALA A 48 -4.31 8.12 -6.51
C ALA A 48 -5.15 9.18 -7.23
N ILE A 49 -5.08 10.42 -6.80
CA ILE A 49 -5.93 11.51 -7.31
C ILE A 49 -5.15 12.33 -8.34
N LYS A 50 -5.60 12.29 -9.58
CA LYS A 50 -4.95 13.00 -10.68
C LYS A 50 -4.86 14.50 -10.38
N GLY A 51 -3.67 15.04 -10.55
CA GLY A 51 -3.42 16.47 -10.37
C GLY A 51 -3.19 16.92 -8.94
N MET A 52 -3.36 16.03 -7.95
CA MET A 52 -3.23 16.41 -6.55
C MET A 52 -1.77 16.37 -6.07
N LYS A 53 -1.36 17.43 -5.38
CA LYS A 53 -0.10 17.42 -4.63
C LYS A 53 -0.21 16.41 -3.50
N ALA A 54 0.85 15.69 -3.21
CA ALA A 54 0.82 14.64 -2.21
C ALA A 54 2.17 14.36 -1.60
N LYS A 55 2.16 13.66 -0.49
CA LYS A 55 3.36 13.02 0.04
C LYS A 55 3.77 11.94 -0.98
N PRO A 56 5.06 11.80 -1.28
CA PRO A 56 5.53 10.84 -2.29
C PRO A 56 5.56 9.41 -1.75
N ILE A 57 4.41 8.89 -1.38
CA ILE A 57 4.21 7.53 -0.89
C ILE A 57 3.00 6.95 -1.59
N ILE A 58 3.12 5.73 -2.09
CA ILE A 58 2.03 5.02 -2.75
C ILE A 58 1.24 4.25 -1.69
N ASP A 59 -0.05 4.55 -1.56
CA ASP A 59 -0.95 3.82 -0.66
C ASP A 59 -1.81 2.86 -1.46
N ILE A 60 -1.83 1.60 -1.04
CA ILE A 60 -2.54 0.52 -1.71
C ILE A 60 -3.49 -0.13 -0.72
N LEU A 61 -4.73 -0.32 -1.15
CA LEU A 61 -5.73 -1.05 -0.38
C LEU A 61 -5.74 -2.51 -0.86
N LEU A 62 -5.64 -3.44 0.08
CA LEU A 62 -5.79 -4.87 -0.17
C LEU A 62 -7.02 -5.35 0.59
N GLY A 63 -8.06 -5.76 -0.14
CA GLY A 63 -9.25 -6.35 0.47
C GLY A 63 -9.06 -7.83 0.71
N VAL A 64 -9.27 -8.28 1.93
CA VAL A 64 -9.23 -9.70 2.28
C VAL A 64 -10.57 -10.11 2.88
N GLU A 65 -10.88 -11.40 2.81
CA GLU A 65 -12.16 -11.91 3.29
C GLU A 65 -12.38 -11.58 4.77
N ASN A 66 -11.34 -11.77 5.58
CA ASN A 66 -11.29 -11.30 6.95
C ASN A 66 -9.82 -11.14 7.36
N LEU A 67 -9.57 -10.41 8.46
CA LEU A 67 -8.19 -10.12 8.87
C LEU A 67 -7.43 -11.35 9.34
N GLN A 68 -8.12 -12.43 9.67
CA GLN A 68 -7.49 -13.69 10.04
C GLN A 68 -6.88 -14.40 8.83
N CYS A 69 -7.27 -14.02 7.62
CA CYS A 69 -6.63 -14.50 6.39
C CYS A 69 -5.22 -13.98 6.23
N ILE A 70 -4.82 -13.00 7.04
CA ILE A 70 -3.46 -12.45 7.00
C ILE A 70 -2.59 -13.33 7.88
N ASP A 71 -2.24 -14.49 7.35
CA ASP A 71 -1.43 -15.48 8.00
C ASP A 71 0.04 -15.42 7.53
N ARG A 72 0.83 -16.39 7.96
CA ARG A 72 2.25 -16.44 7.59
C ARG A 72 2.47 -16.62 6.09
N ILE A 73 1.56 -17.30 5.40
CA ILE A 73 1.68 -17.53 3.97
C ILE A 73 1.56 -16.21 3.23
N LEU A 74 0.54 -15.41 3.59
CA LEU A 74 0.34 -14.10 2.99
C LEU A 74 1.49 -13.14 3.34
N GLU A 75 1.94 -13.16 4.61
CA GLU A 75 3.07 -12.34 5.02
C GLU A 75 4.34 -12.67 4.24
N LYS A 76 4.64 -13.95 4.04
CA LYS A 76 5.79 -14.38 3.26
C LYS A 76 5.68 -13.97 1.79
N ALA A 77 4.47 -14.06 1.24
CA ALA A 77 4.23 -13.65 -0.14
C ALA A 77 4.51 -12.15 -0.32
N LEU A 78 4.01 -11.31 0.58
CA LEU A 78 4.27 -9.88 0.53
C LEU A 78 5.74 -9.56 0.81
N TYR A 79 6.36 -10.28 1.72
CA TYR A 79 7.79 -10.14 1.98
C TYR A 79 8.61 -10.40 0.72
N SER A 80 8.22 -11.39 -0.09
CA SER A 80 8.95 -11.73 -1.32
C SER A 80 8.98 -10.60 -2.34
N ILE A 81 8.05 -9.65 -2.25
CA ILE A 81 8.03 -8.47 -3.12
C ILE A 81 8.39 -7.18 -2.37
N GLY A 82 9.01 -7.32 -1.20
CA GLY A 82 9.61 -6.21 -0.46
C GLY A 82 8.75 -5.55 0.60
N PHE A 83 7.61 -6.14 0.95
CA PHE A 83 6.71 -5.57 1.96
C PHE A 83 6.84 -6.26 3.31
N TYR A 84 6.96 -5.46 4.36
CA TYR A 84 7.11 -5.92 5.73
C TYR A 84 5.89 -5.53 6.54
N ARG A 85 5.37 -6.48 7.33
CA ARG A 85 4.26 -6.19 8.23
C ARG A 85 4.72 -5.24 9.33
N LEU A 86 4.01 -4.14 9.51
CA LEU A 86 4.30 -3.20 10.58
C LEU A 86 3.65 -3.69 11.89
N ARG A 87 4.32 -3.39 12.99
CA ARG A 87 3.82 -3.77 14.33
C ARG A 87 2.86 -2.73 14.91
N VAL A 88 2.09 -2.09 14.05
CA VAL A 88 1.06 -1.16 14.48
C VAL A 88 -0.23 -1.93 14.58
N GLU A 89 -0.79 -2.02 15.77
CA GLU A 89 -2.06 -2.68 15.94
C GLU A 89 -3.18 -1.70 15.66
N ARG A 90 -4.00 -2.07 14.69
CA ARG A 90 -5.20 -1.33 14.33
C ARG A 90 -6.35 -2.30 14.30
N GLU A 91 -7.50 -1.84 14.76
CA GLU A 91 -8.67 -2.70 14.91
C GLU A 91 -9.16 -3.26 13.58
N ASN A 92 -9.12 -2.46 12.53
CA ASN A 92 -9.74 -2.80 11.25
C ASN A 92 -8.77 -2.92 10.08
N GLU A 93 -7.47 -2.88 10.35
CA GLU A 93 -6.50 -3.04 9.27
C GLU A 93 -5.18 -3.61 9.74
N VAL A 94 -4.48 -4.26 8.81
CA VAL A 94 -3.09 -4.66 8.99
C VAL A 94 -2.29 -3.92 7.93
N VAL A 95 -1.18 -3.32 8.32
CA VAL A 95 -0.40 -2.46 7.43
C VAL A 95 0.95 -3.09 7.13
N PHE A 96 1.31 -3.06 5.85
CA PHE A 96 2.62 -3.48 5.37
C PHE A 96 3.30 -2.27 4.74
N ALA A 97 4.62 -2.21 4.82
CA ALA A 97 5.38 -1.12 4.22
C ALA A 97 6.56 -1.64 3.42
N LYS A 98 6.88 -0.92 2.35
CA LYS A 98 8.10 -1.12 1.58
C LYS A 98 9.03 0.05 1.85
N PHE A 99 10.32 -0.23 1.89
CA PHE A 99 11.35 0.75 2.23
C PHE A 99 12.33 0.91 1.07
N ALA A 100 12.84 2.14 0.90
CA ALA A 100 13.85 2.43 -0.11
C ALA A 100 15.25 2.04 0.35
N ASP A 101 15.46 1.94 1.66
CA ASP A 101 16.78 1.73 2.27
C ASP A 101 16.82 0.50 3.17
N GLU A 102 18.01 -0.04 3.35
CA GLU A 102 18.22 -1.23 4.20
C GLU A 102 18.05 -0.93 5.68
N GLY A 103 18.13 0.34 6.08
CA GLY A 103 17.94 0.76 7.46
C GLY A 103 16.49 0.89 7.89
N PHE A 104 15.53 0.66 7.00
CA PHE A 104 14.10 0.79 7.25
C PHE A 104 13.70 2.18 7.73
N GLU A 105 14.31 3.21 7.18
CA GLU A 105 14.03 4.60 7.55
C GLU A 105 13.10 5.30 6.57
N THR A 106 13.18 4.95 5.28
CA THR A 106 12.44 5.64 4.22
C THR A 106 11.37 4.74 3.65
N LYS A 107 10.12 5.03 3.98
CA LYS A 107 8.96 4.26 3.50
C LYS A 107 8.50 4.81 2.16
N THR A 108 8.31 3.94 1.19
CA THR A 108 7.89 4.31 -0.17
C THR A 108 6.47 3.89 -0.50
N HIS A 109 6.02 2.79 0.09
CA HIS A 109 4.70 2.21 -0.18
C HIS A 109 4.09 1.69 1.09
N PHE A 110 2.75 1.79 1.19
CA PHE A 110 1.97 1.13 2.22
C PHE A 110 0.93 0.24 1.57
N ILE A 111 0.74 -0.95 2.12
CA ILE A 111 -0.42 -1.80 1.83
C ILE A 111 -1.29 -1.81 3.08
N HIS A 112 -2.54 -1.38 2.93
CA HIS A 112 -3.55 -1.40 3.98
C HIS A 112 -4.46 -2.59 3.71
N ALA A 113 -4.28 -3.67 4.46
CA ALA A 113 -5.11 -4.86 4.33
C ALA A 113 -6.35 -4.70 5.20
N VAL A 114 -7.52 -4.74 4.58
CA VAL A 114 -8.82 -4.53 5.23
C VAL A 114 -9.81 -5.60 4.82
N LYS A 115 -10.88 -5.75 5.60
CA LYS A 115 -11.95 -6.69 5.26
C LYS A 115 -12.65 -6.25 3.99
N PHE A 116 -12.84 -7.20 3.08
CA PHE A 116 -13.46 -6.98 1.77
C PHE A 116 -14.82 -7.68 1.72
N ASN A 117 -15.89 -6.93 1.52
CA ASN A 117 -17.25 -7.44 1.47
C ASN A 117 -17.81 -7.38 0.04
N GLY A 118 -17.11 -7.98 -0.90
CA GLY A 118 -17.56 -8.05 -2.28
C GLY A 118 -17.13 -6.89 -3.15
N LYS A 119 -16.85 -5.73 -2.59
CA LYS A 119 -16.25 -4.61 -3.33
C LYS A 119 -15.56 -3.62 -2.41
N ILE A 120 -14.48 -3.04 -2.92
CA ILE A 120 -13.73 -2.02 -2.22
C ILE A 120 -14.45 -0.68 -2.44
N LYS A 121 -14.70 0.03 -1.34
CA LYS A 121 -15.28 1.37 -1.42
C LYS A 121 -14.17 2.36 -1.71
N LYS A 122 -14.18 2.92 -2.92
CA LYS A 122 -13.15 3.86 -3.36
C LYS A 122 -13.13 5.17 -2.57
N ASN A 123 -14.21 5.49 -1.88
CA ASN A 123 -14.27 6.68 -1.05
C ASN A 123 -13.69 6.48 0.34
N LEU A 124 -13.21 5.28 0.65
CA LEU A 124 -12.45 5.05 1.87
C LEU A 124 -11.04 5.56 1.66
N ILE A 125 -10.77 6.74 2.17
CA ILE A 125 -9.47 7.36 2.10
C ILE A 125 -8.82 7.26 3.47
N PHE A 126 -7.64 6.65 3.52
CA PHE A 126 -6.88 6.54 4.75
C PHE A 126 -5.82 7.63 4.77
N PHE A 127 -5.90 8.50 5.75
CA PHE A 127 -4.93 9.57 5.96
C PHE A 127 -3.89 9.15 6.98
N ARG A 128 -2.66 9.45 6.68
CA ARG A 128 -1.53 9.15 7.55
C ARG A 128 -0.82 10.44 7.93
#